data_77cb3886d9c4634b6432091f5fbcabfe
#
_entry.id   77cb3886d9c4634b6432091f5fbcabfe
#
_cell.length_a   1.000
_cell.length_b   1.000
_cell.length_c   1.000
_cell.angle_alpha   90.00
_cell.angle_beta   90.00
_cell.angle_gamma   90.00
#
_symmetry.space_group_name_H-M   'P 1'
#
loop_
_entity.id
_entity.type
_entity.pdbx_description
1 polymer ?
#
loop_
_entity_poly.entity_id
_entity_poly.type
_entity_poly.pdbx_seq_one_letter_code
_entity_poly.pdbx_strand_id
1 'polypeptide(L)'
;MRLEEFSEVEFQKALQRTIRALTRGKTIPDQPKAILLGGQSGAGKTTIHRIKQKEFQGNIIIIDGDSYRSQHPNYLALQEKYGKDSVDYTKGFAGKMVEHLVDELSKRGYHLLIEGTLRTTQVPRQTAQLLTSKGYQVSLAVIGTKPELSYLSTLIRYEELYAIDPNQARATPKEHHDGIVENLVDNLRELESEKLFEQIQIYQRDRACIYDSETDNASAAVVLRECLFGKWSNVEEEMMKVGKERLKEFYKENNRGD
;
A
#
# COMPACT_ATOMS: atom_id res chain seq x y z
N MET A 1 18.45 23.34 11.55
CA MET A 1 17.96 22.12 10.93
C MET A 1 16.49 22.34 10.63
N ARG A 2 16.03 22.08 9.41
CA ARG A 2 14.60 22.19 9.07
C ARG A 2 13.85 21.04 9.75
N LEU A 3 12.55 21.21 9.99
CA LEU A 3 11.77 20.18 10.69
C LEU A 3 11.71 18.84 9.94
N GLU A 4 11.75 18.87 8.60
CA GLU A 4 11.75 17.67 7.75
C GLU A 4 13.11 16.96 7.69
N GLU A 5 14.17 17.55 8.21
CA GLU A 5 15.50 16.96 8.25
C GLU A 5 15.65 16.02 9.45
N PHE A 6 16.40 14.97 9.28
CA PHE A 6 16.75 13.99 10.31
C PHE A 6 18.19 13.54 10.16
N SER A 7 18.82 13.24 11.27
CA SER A 7 20.19 12.74 11.28
C SER A 7 20.23 11.25 10.94
N GLU A 8 21.36 10.80 10.42
CA GLU A 8 21.60 9.37 10.18
C GLU A 8 21.50 8.55 11.48
N VAL A 9 21.94 9.09 12.60
CA VAL A 9 21.84 8.42 13.91
C VAL A 9 20.39 8.18 14.32
N GLU A 10 19.52 9.17 14.15
CA GLU A 10 18.09 9.03 14.45
C GLU A 10 17.43 8.00 13.51
N PHE A 11 17.75 8.08 12.22
CA PHE A 11 17.28 7.13 11.24
C PHE A 11 17.69 5.70 11.58
N GLN A 12 18.97 5.45 11.85
CA GLN A 12 19.46 4.12 12.18
C GLN A 12 18.85 3.56 13.47
N LYS A 13 18.61 4.39 14.48
CA LYS A 13 17.88 3.97 15.69
C LYS A 13 16.45 3.52 15.36
N ALA A 14 15.73 4.27 14.54
CA ALA A 14 14.38 3.90 14.10
C ALA A 14 14.40 2.61 13.28
N LEU A 15 15.32 2.48 12.32
CA LEU A 15 15.47 1.29 11.48
C LEU A 15 15.73 0.03 12.32
N GLN A 16 16.71 0.07 13.21
CA GLN A 16 17.07 -1.09 14.05
C GLN A 16 15.94 -1.49 15.00
N ARG A 17 15.20 -0.52 15.55
CA ARG A 17 14.01 -0.79 16.35
C ARG A 17 12.92 -1.48 15.51
N THR A 18 12.69 -0.99 14.30
CA THR A 18 11.70 -1.53 13.39
C THR A 18 12.06 -2.94 12.94
N ILE A 19 13.32 -3.19 12.55
CA ILE A 19 13.78 -4.53 12.18
C ILE A 19 13.52 -5.52 13.34
N ARG A 20 13.92 -5.18 14.57
CA ARG A 20 13.67 -6.05 15.73
C ARG A 20 12.19 -6.34 15.97
N ALA A 21 11.33 -5.34 15.78
CA ALA A 21 9.89 -5.51 15.94
C ALA A 21 9.31 -6.42 14.84
N LEU A 22 9.67 -6.19 13.59
CA LEU A 22 9.17 -6.94 12.42
C LEU A 22 9.64 -8.39 12.38
N THR A 23 10.85 -8.68 12.86
CA THR A 23 11.43 -10.04 12.85
C THR A 23 11.07 -10.87 14.07
N ARG A 24 10.43 -10.28 15.07
CA ARG A 24 10.03 -11.00 16.28
C ARG A 24 9.05 -12.12 15.95
N GLY A 25 9.43 -13.36 16.30
CA GLY A 25 8.62 -14.56 16.04
C GLY A 25 8.55 -14.98 14.57
N LYS A 26 9.43 -14.44 13.72
CA LYS A 26 9.54 -14.85 12.32
C LYS A 26 10.70 -15.84 12.16
N THR A 27 10.52 -16.77 11.24
CA THR A 27 11.53 -17.76 10.86
C THR A 27 11.99 -17.52 9.43
N ILE A 28 13.23 -17.89 9.16
CA ILE A 28 13.82 -17.82 7.81
C ILE A 28 13.46 -19.12 7.08
N PRO A 29 12.75 -19.05 5.96
CA PRO A 29 12.39 -20.22 5.15
C PRO A 29 13.58 -20.66 4.27
N ASP A 30 13.55 -21.92 3.82
CA ASP A 30 14.52 -22.43 2.84
C ASP A 30 14.43 -21.72 1.49
N GLN A 31 13.19 -21.40 1.05
CA GLN A 31 12.92 -20.64 -0.17
C GLN A 31 12.16 -19.36 0.18
N PRO A 32 12.81 -18.21 0.18
CA PRO A 32 12.14 -16.95 0.51
C PRO A 32 11.21 -16.50 -0.63
N LYS A 33 10.05 -15.94 -0.25
CA LYS A 33 9.06 -15.39 -1.18
C LYS A 33 8.85 -13.91 -0.90
N ALA A 34 8.68 -13.14 -1.95
CA ALA A 34 8.34 -11.73 -1.86
C ALA A 34 7.11 -11.44 -2.70
N ILE A 35 6.17 -10.68 -2.12
CA ILE A 35 4.96 -10.23 -2.79
C ILE A 35 5.02 -8.72 -2.89
N LEU A 36 5.04 -8.19 -4.11
CA LEU A 36 4.82 -6.77 -4.34
C LEU A 36 3.32 -6.53 -4.41
N LEU A 37 2.81 -5.64 -3.58
CA LEU A 37 1.38 -5.33 -3.52
C LEU A 37 1.12 -3.95 -4.12
N GLY A 38 0.29 -3.90 -5.16
CA GLY A 38 -0.11 -2.68 -5.84
C GLY A 38 -1.59 -2.36 -5.72
N GLY A 39 -1.92 -1.11 -5.98
CA GLY A 39 -3.29 -0.59 -6.01
C GLY A 39 -3.39 0.83 -5.47
N GLN A 40 -4.41 1.56 -5.90
CA GLN A 40 -4.61 2.95 -5.51
C GLN A 40 -4.93 3.11 -4.02
N SER A 41 -4.78 4.34 -3.52
CA SER A 41 -5.18 4.69 -2.16
C SER A 41 -6.66 4.38 -1.95
N GLY A 42 -7.02 3.85 -0.79
CA GLY A 42 -8.41 3.48 -0.48
C GLY A 42 -8.92 2.20 -1.16
N ALA A 43 -8.14 1.53 -2.00
CA ALA A 43 -8.55 0.29 -2.67
C ALA A 43 -8.77 -0.90 -1.72
N GLY A 44 -8.18 -0.89 -0.53
CA GLY A 44 -8.32 -1.96 0.46
C GLY A 44 -7.11 -2.88 0.58
N LYS A 45 -5.90 -2.41 0.29
CA LYS A 45 -4.65 -3.18 0.38
C LYS A 45 -4.46 -3.92 1.71
N THR A 46 -4.91 -3.34 2.82
CA THR A 46 -4.86 -3.99 4.15
C THR A 46 -5.61 -5.33 4.18
N THR A 47 -6.60 -5.53 3.31
CA THR A 47 -7.28 -6.83 3.16
C THR A 47 -6.31 -7.90 2.66
N ILE A 48 -5.44 -7.55 1.71
CA ILE A 48 -4.43 -8.47 1.17
C ILE A 48 -3.38 -8.80 2.21
N HIS A 49 -3.00 -7.85 3.06
CA HIS A 49 -2.13 -8.13 4.20
C HIS A 49 -2.66 -9.29 5.04
N ARG A 50 -3.96 -9.26 5.38
CA ARG A 50 -4.61 -10.31 6.19
C ARG A 50 -4.67 -11.65 5.46
N ILE A 51 -4.98 -11.65 4.16
CA ILE A 51 -4.99 -12.86 3.33
C ILE A 51 -3.60 -13.50 3.34
N LYS A 52 -2.56 -12.71 3.04
CA LYS A 52 -1.19 -13.21 2.97
C LYS A 52 -0.62 -13.59 4.33
N GLN A 53 -0.96 -12.87 5.39
CA GLN A 53 -0.60 -13.30 6.75
C GLN A 53 -1.20 -14.67 7.09
N LYS A 54 -2.44 -14.95 6.69
CA LYS A 54 -3.06 -16.26 6.90
C LYS A 54 -2.39 -17.34 6.04
N GLU A 55 -2.15 -17.06 4.76
CA GLU A 55 -1.47 -17.96 3.81
C GLU A 55 -0.08 -18.39 4.31
N PHE A 56 0.69 -17.44 4.82
CA PHE A 56 2.04 -17.68 5.36
C PHE A 56 2.03 -18.03 6.86
N GLN A 57 0.87 -18.31 7.45
CA GLN A 57 0.73 -18.66 8.88
C GLN A 57 1.41 -17.64 9.81
N GLY A 58 1.34 -16.38 9.45
CA GLY A 58 2.00 -15.29 10.16
C GLY A 58 3.48 -15.12 9.84
N ASN A 59 4.13 -16.01 9.11
CA ASN A 59 5.57 -15.93 8.79
C ASN A 59 5.87 -15.09 7.54
N ILE A 60 5.27 -13.91 7.45
CA ILE A 60 5.56 -12.91 6.42
C ILE A 60 5.71 -11.54 7.06
N ILE A 61 6.66 -10.75 6.62
CA ILE A 61 6.89 -9.38 7.08
C ILE A 61 6.22 -8.41 6.11
N ILE A 62 5.32 -7.57 6.63
CA ILE A 62 4.67 -6.52 5.85
C ILE A 62 5.48 -5.24 5.95
N ILE A 63 5.88 -4.70 4.81
CA ILE A 63 6.57 -3.42 4.68
C ILE A 63 5.60 -2.44 4.03
N ASP A 64 5.04 -1.55 4.86
CA ASP A 64 4.10 -0.49 4.48
C ASP A 64 4.70 0.87 4.83
N GLY A 65 5.03 1.65 3.82
CA GLY A 65 5.70 2.95 3.97
C GLY A 65 4.92 3.95 4.83
N ASP A 66 3.61 3.93 4.76
CA ASP A 66 2.79 4.85 5.55
C ASP A 66 2.92 4.62 7.06
N SER A 67 3.14 3.37 7.48
CA SER A 67 3.36 2.99 8.88
C SER A 67 4.63 3.60 9.48
N TYR A 68 5.62 3.96 8.66
CA TYR A 68 6.90 4.48 9.15
C TYR A 68 6.95 6.01 9.26
N ARG A 69 5.96 6.73 8.76
CA ARG A 69 5.91 8.19 8.85
C ARG A 69 5.95 8.69 10.29
N SER A 70 5.24 8.03 11.20
CA SER A 70 5.20 8.35 12.62
C SER A 70 6.53 8.12 13.37
N GLN A 71 7.48 7.48 12.73
CA GLN A 71 8.82 7.26 13.28
C GLN A 71 9.82 8.38 12.96
N HIS A 72 9.39 9.36 12.14
CA HIS A 72 10.18 10.56 11.89
C HIS A 72 10.44 11.30 13.22
N PRO A 73 11.69 11.71 13.55
CA PRO A 73 12.00 12.29 14.84
C PRO A 73 11.16 13.54 15.17
N ASN A 74 10.80 14.33 14.16
CA ASN A 74 9.99 15.54 14.31
C ASN A 74 8.52 15.34 13.89
N TYR A 75 8.00 14.10 13.92
CA TYR A 75 6.69 13.78 13.37
C TYR A 75 5.56 14.65 13.96
N LEU A 76 5.48 14.78 15.27
CA LEU A 76 4.44 15.58 15.93
C LEU A 76 4.54 17.06 15.57
N ALA A 77 5.74 17.62 15.57
CA ALA A 77 5.97 19.02 15.19
C ALA A 77 5.63 19.29 13.71
N LEU A 78 5.88 18.31 12.83
CA LEU A 78 5.48 18.38 11.41
C LEU A 78 3.97 18.36 11.26
N GLN A 79 3.27 17.52 12.05
CA GLN A 79 1.81 17.46 12.03
C GLN A 79 1.19 18.74 12.59
N GLU A 80 1.69 19.24 13.70
CA GLU A 80 1.21 20.49 14.28
C GLU A 80 1.37 21.66 13.30
N LYS A 81 2.50 21.74 12.60
CA LYS A 81 2.80 22.83 11.68
C LYS A 81 2.07 22.74 10.34
N TYR A 82 1.96 21.54 9.77
CA TYR A 82 1.51 21.34 8.39
C TYR A 82 0.18 20.56 8.30
N GLY A 83 -0.34 20.04 9.42
CA GLY A 83 -1.63 19.33 9.47
C GLY A 83 -1.73 18.22 8.42
N LYS A 84 -2.77 18.25 7.61
CA LYS A 84 -3.05 17.26 6.55
C LYS A 84 -1.91 17.13 5.52
N ASP A 85 -1.12 18.17 5.31
CA ASP A 85 -0.03 18.24 4.33
C ASP A 85 1.30 17.71 4.90
N SER A 86 1.34 17.30 6.17
CA SER A 86 2.54 16.73 6.83
C SER A 86 3.09 15.48 6.12
N VAL A 87 2.26 14.81 5.31
CA VAL A 87 2.66 13.68 4.45
C VAL A 87 3.79 14.02 3.49
N ASP A 88 3.84 15.26 2.99
CA ASP A 88 4.88 15.70 2.07
C ASP A 88 6.25 15.87 2.75
N TYR A 89 6.25 16.17 4.02
CA TYR A 89 7.45 16.38 4.83
C TYR A 89 7.98 15.09 5.48
N THR A 90 7.15 14.05 5.56
CA THR A 90 7.54 12.74 6.12
C THR A 90 7.84 11.68 5.06
N LYS A 91 7.54 11.95 3.77
CA LYS A 91 7.69 10.96 2.67
C LYS A 91 9.15 10.52 2.46
N GLY A 92 10.11 11.42 2.60
CA GLY A 92 11.53 11.11 2.44
C GLY A 92 12.02 10.12 3.50
N PHE A 93 11.63 10.32 4.76
CA PHE A 93 11.95 9.39 5.85
C PHE A 93 11.29 8.02 5.63
N ALA A 94 10.00 8.00 5.31
CA ALA A 94 9.25 6.77 5.08
C ALA A 94 9.80 5.97 3.88
N GLY A 95 10.14 6.63 2.78
CA GLY A 95 10.75 6.01 1.61
C GLY A 95 12.11 5.38 1.94
N LYS A 96 12.98 6.12 2.62
CA LYS A 96 14.28 5.61 3.09
C LYS A 96 14.11 4.40 4.03
N MET A 97 13.10 4.41 4.92
CA MET A 97 12.80 3.26 5.77
C MET A 97 12.41 2.03 4.94
N VAL A 98 11.54 2.16 3.95
CA VAL A 98 11.15 1.05 3.08
C VAL A 98 12.35 0.47 2.35
N GLU A 99 13.17 1.30 1.72
CA GLU A 99 14.37 0.87 0.98
C GLU A 99 15.34 0.08 1.87
N HIS A 100 15.67 0.61 3.05
CA HIS A 100 16.56 -0.05 3.99
C HIS A 100 15.96 -1.33 4.59
N LEU A 101 14.65 -1.35 4.87
CA LEU A 101 13.97 -2.56 5.35
C LEU A 101 13.95 -3.66 4.30
N VAL A 102 13.66 -3.33 3.04
CA VAL A 102 13.70 -4.29 1.93
C VAL A 102 15.11 -4.86 1.78
N ASP A 103 16.13 -4.01 1.80
CA ASP A 103 17.53 -4.45 1.67
C ASP A 103 17.96 -5.35 2.85
N GLU A 104 17.77 -4.90 4.09
CA GLU A 104 18.21 -5.63 5.29
C GLU A 104 17.46 -6.95 5.50
N LEU A 105 16.12 -6.94 5.32
CA LEU A 105 15.31 -8.12 5.55
C LEU A 105 15.46 -9.15 4.41
N SER A 106 15.68 -8.69 3.18
CA SER A 106 15.95 -9.59 2.06
C SER A 106 17.33 -10.24 2.15
N LYS A 107 18.36 -9.55 2.64
CA LYS A 107 19.66 -10.16 2.94
C LYS A 107 19.57 -11.32 3.95
N ARG A 108 18.60 -11.25 4.84
CA ARG A 108 18.35 -12.27 5.88
C ARG A 108 17.42 -13.39 5.41
N GLY A 109 16.76 -13.26 4.26
CA GLY A 109 15.91 -14.30 3.67
C GLY A 109 14.51 -14.44 4.27
N TYR A 110 13.92 -13.39 4.89
CA TYR A 110 12.54 -13.43 5.36
C TYR A 110 11.54 -13.36 4.22
N HIS A 111 10.35 -13.98 4.38
CA HIS A 111 9.23 -13.70 3.49
C HIS A 111 8.80 -12.24 3.64
N LEU A 112 8.58 -11.56 2.51
CA LEU A 112 8.25 -10.13 2.47
C LEU A 112 6.95 -9.88 1.71
N LEU A 113 6.12 -8.97 2.21
CA LEU A 113 5.08 -8.30 1.44
C LEU A 113 5.40 -6.81 1.44
N ILE A 114 5.63 -6.24 0.27
CA ILE A 114 6.04 -4.86 0.09
C ILE A 114 4.90 -4.09 -0.54
N GLU A 115 4.31 -3.16 0.21
CA GLU A 115 3.20 -2.35 -0.26
C GLU A 115 3.69 -1.19 -1.12
N GLY A 116 3.05 -1.02 -2.28
CA GLY A 116 3.23 0.09 -3.19
C GLY A 116 1.92 0.51 -3.83
N THR A 117 1.99 1.40 -4.81
CA THR A 117 0.83 1.92 -5.54
C THR A 117 0.79 1.48 -7.00
N LEU A 118 1.86 0.96 -7.56
CA LEU A 118 2.05 0.75 -8.99
C LEU A 118 1.84 2.02 -9.84
N ARG A 119 2.14 3.18 -9.26
CA ARG A 119 2.06 4.46 -9.97
C ARG A 119 3.02 4.52 -11.16
N THR A 120 4.14 3.81 -11.05
CA THR A 120 5.16 3.66 -12.10
C THR A 120 5.58 2.20 -12.16
N THR A 121 6.17 1.77 -13.27
CA THR A 121 6.74 0.43 -13.45
C THR A 121 8.16 0.30 -12.91
N GLN A 122 8.88 1.41 -12.80
CA GLN A 122 10.31 1.42 -12.44
C GLN A 122 10.57 0.84 -11.05
N VAL A 123 9.83 1.30 -10.04
CA VAL A 123 10.03 0.86 -8.64
C VAL A 123 9.76 -0.64 -8.47
N PRO A 124 8.59 -1.18 -8.86
CA PRO A 124 8.33 -2.62 -8.75
C PRO A 124 9.28 -3.45 -9.59
N ARG A 125 9.69 -2.99 -10.78
CA ARG A 125 10.69 -3.66 -11.62
C ARG A 125 12.03 -3.80 -10.91
N GLN A 126 12.58 -2.70 -10.42
CA GLN A 126 13.86 -2.69 -9.71
C GLN A 126 13.81 -3.54 -8.43
N THR A 127 12.71 -3.46 -7.69
CA THR A 127 12.50 -4.26 -6.47
C THR A 127 12.43 -5.75 -6.81
N ALA A 128 11.68 -6.14 -7.85
CA ALA A 128 11.60 -7.53 -8.29
C ALA A 128 12.96 -8.06 -8.73
N GLN A 129 13.69 -7.32 -9.56
CA GLN A 129 15.03 -7.70 -10.02
C GLN A 129 16.02 -7.86 -8.85
N LEU A 130 16.02 -6.92 -7.89
CA LEU A 130 16.84 -6.99 -6.69
C LEU A 130 16.53 -8.25 -5.88
N LEU A 131 15.25 -8.53 -5.63
CA LEU A 131 14.83 -9.67 -4.83
C LEU A 131 15.11 -11.00 -5.54
N THR A 132 14.85 -11.09 -6.86
CA THR A 132 15.21 -12.27 -7.66
C THR A 132 16.73 -12.53 -7.62
N SER A 133 17.56 -11.49 -7.70
CA SER A 133 19.02 -11.64 -7.61
C SER A 133 19.50 -12.16 -6.23
N LYS A 134 18.65 -12.02 -5.20
CA LYS A 134 18.88 -12.55 -3.84
C LYS A 134 18.22 -13.93 -3.62
N GLY A 135 17.72 -14.57 -4.68
CA GLY A 135 17.13 -15.91 -4.62
C GLY A 135 15.64 -15.95 -4.19
N TYR A 136 14.94 -14.83 -4.21
CA TYR A 136 13.51 -14.79 -3.93
C TYR A 136 12.66 -15.27 -5.10
N GLN A 137 11.59 -15.99 -4.78
CA GLN A 137 10.43 -16.12 -5.66
C GLN A 137 9.58 -14.85 -5.50
N VAL A 138 9.44 -14.08 -6.59
CA VAL A 138 8.78 -12.78 -6.53
C VAL A 138 7.44 -12.85 -7.26
N SER A 139 6.35 -12.48 -6.59
CA SER A 139 5.01 -12.37 -7.15
C SER A 139 4.46 -10.94 -7.02
N LEU A 140 3.45 -10.64 -7.84
CA LEU A 140 2.75 -9.36 -7.85
C LEU A 140 1.29 -9.60 -7.49
N ALA A 141 0.81 -8.93 -6.44
CA ALA A 141 -0.60 -8.87 -6.10
C ALA A 141 -1.14 -7.46 -6.37
N VAL A 142 -2.26 -7.35 -7.05
CA VAL A 142 -2.89 -6.06 -7.33
C VAL A 142 -4.30 -6.09 -6.77
N ILE A 143 -4.71 -5.03 -6.08
CA ILE A 143 -6.10 -4.87 -5.68
C ILE A 143 -6.79 -3.87 -6.61
N GLY A 144 -7.86 -4.34 -7.28
CA GLY A 144 -8.75 -3.52 -8.10
C GLY A 144 -9.99 -3.11 -7.31
N THR A 145 -10.30 -1.83 -7.35
CA THR A 145 -11.52 -1.25 -6.74
C THR A 145 -11.96 -0.09 -7.62
N LYS A 146 -13.27 0.05 -7.86
CA LYS A 146 -13.81 1.19 -8.60
C LYS A 146 -13.20 2.50 -8.11
N PRO A 147 -12.73 3.38 -9.00
CA PRO A 147 -12.04 4.61 -8.61
C PRO A 147 -12.82 5.47 -7.63
N GLU A 148 -14.13 5.64 -7.87
CA GLU A 148 -15.00 6.44 -7.02
C GLU A 148 -15.13 5.82 -5.61
N LEU A 149 -15.24 4.49 -5.53
CA LEU A 149 -15.35 3.78 -4.25
C LEU A 149 -14.05 3.84 -3.46
N SER A 150 -12.91 3.70 -4.13
CA SER A 150 -11.60 3.82 -3.47
C SER A 150 -11.35 5.25 -3.00
N TYR A 151 -11.69 6.26 -3.81
CA TYR A 151 -11.57 7.66 -3.39
C TYR A 151 -12.48 7.99 -2.21
N LEU A 152 -13.76 7.60 -2.25
CA LEU A 152 -14.69 7.73 -1.12
C LEU A 152 -14.09 7.12 0.16
N SER A 153 -13.42 5.98 0.05
CA SER A 153 -12.78 5.34 1.21
C SER A 153 -11.61 6.14 1.77
N THR A 154 -10.92 6.93 0.95
CA THR A 154 -9.87 7.84 1.45
C THR A 154 -10.48 9.00 2.23
N LEU A 155 -11.63 9.51 1.79
CA LEU A 155 -12.35 10.59 2.49
C LEU A 155 -12.88 10.12 3.84
N ILE A 156 -13.52 8.94 3.88
CA ILE A 156 -14.01 8.33 5.12
C ILE A 156 -12.85 8.13 6.11
N ARG A 157 -11.74 7.56 5.66
CA ARG A 157 -10.54 7.37 6.51
C ARG A 157 -10.00 8.68 7.05
N TYR A 158 -10.02 9.74 6.24
CA TYR A 158 -9.62 11.07 6.71
C TYR A 158 -10.50 11.56 7.84
N GLU A 159 -11.83 11.47 7.69
CA GLU A 159 -12.78 11.91 8.71
C GLU A 159 -12.73 11.05 9.98
N GLU A 160 -12.53 9.74 9.86
CA GLU A 160 -12.29 8.85 10.99
C GLU A 160 -11.07 9.27 11.82
N LEU A 161 -9.96 9.59 11.14
CA LEU A 161 -8.75 10.06 11.80
C LEU A 161 -8.93 11.46 12.38
N TYR A 162 -9.65 12.32 11.68
CA TYR A 162 -9.96 13.69 12.12
C TYR A 162 -10.81 13.68 13.40
N ALA A 163 -11.76 12.77 13.52
CA ALA A 163 -12.56 12.61 14.74
C ALA A 163 -11.73 12.18 15.95
N ILE A 164 -10.62 11.45 15.73
CA ILE A 164 -9.71 11.03 16.81
C ILE A 164 -8.75 12.16 17.16
N ASP A 165 -8.06 12.73 16.17
CA ASP A 165 -7.11 13.83 16.30
C ASP A 165 -7.01 14.58 14.97
N PRO A 166 -7.60 15.82 14.89
CA PRO A 166 -7.55 16.63 13.67
C PRO A 166 -6.14 16.88 13.12
N ASN A 167 -5.15 16.95 14.00
CA ASN A 167 -3.76 17.18 13.60
C ASN A 167 -3.10 15.95 12.99
N GLN A 168 -3.62 14.76 13.26
CA GLN A 168 -3.11 13.50 12.73
C GLN A 168 -3.85 13.01 11.48
N ALA A 169 -4.97 13.63 11.14
CA ALA A 169 -5.72 13.31 9.93
C ALA A 169 -4.92 13.69 8.68
N ARG A 170 -4.75 12.72 7.78
CA ARG A 170 -4.00 12.88 6.53
C ARG A 170 -4.94 12.68 5.33
N ALA A 171 -5.05 13.71 4.51
CA ALA A 171 -5.83 13.64 3.29
C ALA A 171 -5.05 12.95 2.16
N THR A 172 -5.77 12.25 1.31
CA THR A 172 -5.25 11.79 0.01
C THR A 172 -5.69 12.81 -1.06
N PRO A 173 -4.77 13.56 -1.67
CA PRO A 173 -5.13 14.48 -2.75
C PRO A 173 -5.78 13.72 -3.91
N LYS A 174 -6.87 14.28 -4.46
CA LYS A 174 -7.61 13.63 -5.54
C LYS A 174 -6.74 13.39 -6.77
N GLU A 175 -5.93 14.38 -7.17
CA GLU A 175 -5.00 14.28 -8.30
C GLU A 175 -3.97 13.16 -8.11
N HIS A 176 -3.50 12.95 -6.87
CA HIS A 176 -2.59 11.84 -6.56
C HIS A 176 -3.28 10.48 -6.72
N HIS A 177 -4.52 10.36 -6.22
CA HIS A 177 -5.34 9.15 -6.36
C HIS A 177 -5.62 8.86 -7.85
N ASP A 178 -6.11 9.85 -8.57
CA ASP A 178 -6.48 9.73 -9.98
C ASP A 178 -5.27 9.39 -10.86
N GLY A 179 -4.12 10.02 -10.63
CA GLY A 179 -2.89 9.72 -11.35
C GLY A 179 -2.36 8.30 -11.13
N ILE A 180 -2.69 7.64 -10.00
CA ILE A 180 -2.42 6.22 -9.82
C ILE A 180 -3.39 5.40 -10.66
N VAL A 181 -4.69 5.69 -10.58
CA VAL A 181 -5.75 4.97 -11.30
C VAL A 181 -5.53 5.00 -12.82
N GLU A 182 -5.20 6.17 -13.37
CA GLU A 182 -4.96 6.38 -14.80
C GLU A 182 -3.84 5.49 -15.34
N ASN A 183 -2.79 5.28 -14.55
CA ASN A 183 -1.61 4.53 -14.99
C ASN A 183 -1.63 3.05 -14.58
N LEU A 184 -2.52 2.64 -13.67
CA LEU A 184 -2.46 1.33 -13.02
C LEU A 184 -2.57 0.16 -14.01
N VAL A 185 -3.49 0.24 -14.97
CA VAL A 185 -3.71 -0.82 -15.97
C VAL A 185 -2.54 -0.92 -16.94
N ASP A 186 -2.04 0.20 -17.42
CA ASP A 186 -0.95 0.22 -18.39
C ASP A 186 0.38 -0.19 -17.74
N ASN A 187 0.61 0.24 -16.50
CA ASN A 187 1.75 -0.21 -15.72
C ASN A 187 1.70 -1.72 -15.44
N LEU A 188 0.52 -2.27 -15.11
CA LEU A 188 0.38 -3.71 -14.94
C LEU A 188 0.66 -4.45 -16.26
N ARG A 189 0.15 -3.95 -17.40
CA ARG A 189 0.39 -4.54 -18.73
C ARG A 189 1.87 -4.59 -19.07
N GLU A 190 2.59 -3.51 -18.81
CA GLU A 190 4.04 -3.44 -19.03
C GLU A 190 4.76 -4.48 -18.16
N LEU A 191 4.49 -4.51 -16.86
CA LEU A 191 5.11 -5.46 -15.92
C LEU A 191 4.76 -6.92 -16.23
N GLU A 192 3.52 -7.22 -16.66
CA GLU A 192 3.08 -8.55 -17.09
C GLU A 192 3.90 -9.02 -18.31
N SER A 193 4.12 -8.12 -19.28
CA SER A 193 4.88 -8.43 -20.51
C SER A 193 6.35 -8.77 -20.25
N GLU A 194 6.94 -8.23 -19.20
CA GLU A 194 8.33 -8.43 -18.84
C GLU A 194 8.63 -9.77 -18.17
N LYS A 195 7.59 -10.51 -17.76
CA LYS A 195 7.70 -11.84 -17.10
C LYS A 195 8.67 -11.86 -15.90
N LEU A 196 8.66 -10.76 -15.14
CA LEU A 196 9.50 -10.61 -13.95
C LEU A 196 8.95 -11.33 -12.71
N PHE A 197 7.66 -11.62 -12.71
CA PHE A 197 6.94 -12.22 -11.59
C PHE A 197 6.60 -13.67 -11.89
N GLU A 198 6.82 -14.56 -10.94
CA GLU A 198 6.41 -15.98 -11.04
C GLU A 198 4.89 -16.11 -11.06
N GLN A 199 4.19 -15.24 -10.33
CA GLN A 199 2.74 -15.22 -10.25
C GLN A 199 2.24 -13.77 -10.20
N ILE A 200 1.13 -13.51 -10.89
CA ILE A 200 0.38 -12.25 -10.81
C ILE A 200 -1.04 -12.59 -10.35
N GLN A 201 -1.49 -11.95 -9.29
CA GLN A 201 -2.85 -12.12 -8.76
C GLN A 201 -3.59 -10.79 -8.70
N ILE A 202 -4.89 -10.78 -9.03
CA ILE A 202 -5.76 -9.62 -8.88
C ILE A 202 -6.86 -9.95 -7.88
N TYR A 203 -7.01 -9.09 -6.90
CA TYR A 203 -8.01 -9.18 -5.86
C TYR A 203 -9.02 -8.06 -5.98
N GLN A 204 -10.26 -8.34 -5.62
CA GLN A 204 -11.28 -7.32 -5.36
C GLN A 204 -11.36 -6.96 -3.89
N ARG A 205 -12.06 -5.86 -3.59
CA ARG A 205 -12.25 -5.36 -2.23
C ARG A 205 -12.97 -6.34 -1.30
N ASP A 206 -13.82 -7.20 -1.84
CA ASP A 206 -14.52 -8.28 -1.13
C ASP A 206 -13.64 -9.49 -0.80
N ARG A 207 -12.34 -9.43 -1.13
CA ARG A 207 -11.32 -10.47 -0.93
C ARG A 207 -11.30 -11.56 -2.00
N ALA A 208 -12.15 -11.49 -3.01
CA ALA A 208 -12.11 -12.46 -4.10
C ALA A 208 -10.81 -12.28 -4.90
N CYS A 209 -10.09 -13.37 -5.12
CA CYS A 209 -9.06 -13.45 -6.15
C CYS A 209 -9.77 -13.69 -7.48
N ILE A 210 -9.79 -12.68 -8.35
CA ILE A 210 -10.51 -12.70 -9.62
C ILE A 210 -9.60 -13.05 -10.81
N TYR A 211 -8.32 -13.15 -10.57
CA TYR A 211 -7.31 -13.53 -11.55
C TYR A 211 -6.09 -14.12 -10.85
N ASP A 212 -5.59 -15.19 -11.41
CA ASP A 212 -4.34 -15.83 -11.02
C ASP A 212 -3.62 -16.33 -12.28
N SER A 213 -2.43 -15.82 -12.55
CA SER A 213 -1.66 -16.17 -13.76
C SER A 213 -1.24 -17.66 -13.84
N GLU A 214 -1.34 -18.40 -12.74
CA GLU A 214 -1.08 -19.85 -12.75
C GLU A 214 -2.26 -20.66 -13.31
N THR A 215 -3.49 -20.12 -13.24
CA THR A 215 -4.72 -20.81 -13.63
C THR A 215 -5.46 -20.14 -14.79
N ASP A 216 -5.25 -18.84 -14.96
CA ASP A 216 -5.96 -18.04 -15.96
C ASP A 216 -5.09 -17.78 -17.20
N ASN A 217 -5.72 -17.86 -18.38
CA ASN A 217 -5.07 -17.56 -19.66
C ASN A 217 -5.33 -16.13 -20.16
N ALA A 218 -6.13 -15.35 -19.45
CA ALA A 218 -6.40 -13.96 -19.80
C ALA A 218 -5.19 -13.06 -19.46
N SER A 219 -5.16 -11.84 -19.97
CA SER A 219 -4.21 -10.82 -19.48
C SER A 219 -4.68 -10.22 -18.17
N ALA A 220 -3.78 -10.15 -17.20
CA ALA A 220 -4.02 -9.50 -15.91
C ALA A 220 -4.48 -8.04 -16.10
N ALA A 221 -3.88 -7.31 -17.03
CA ALA A 221 -4.24 -5.93 -17.34
C ALA A 221 -5.68 -5.80 -17.88
N VAL A 222 -6.18 -6.77 -18.64
CA VAL A 222 -7.56 -6.78 -19.12
C VAL A 222 -8.53 -6.99 -17.97
N VAL A 223 -8.26 -7.97 -17.11
CA VAL A 223 -9.08 -8.25 -15.92
C VAL A 223 -9.09 -7.05 -14.96
N LEU A 224 -7.94 -6.43 -14.72
CA LEU A 224 -7.86 -5.23 -13.88
C LEU A 224 -8.66 -4.06 -14.48
N ARG A 225 -8.59 -3.84 -15.80
CA ARG A 225 -9.38 -2.80 -16.49
C ARG A 225 -10.87 -3.00 -16.28
N GLU A 226 -11.36 -4.22 -16.45
CA GLU A 226 -12.78 -4.53 -16.23
C GLU A 226 -13.17 -4.34 -14.75
N CYS A 227 -12.31 -4.74 -13.82
CA CYS A 227 -12.53 -4.50 -12.41
C CYS A 227 -12.64 -3.01 -12.06
N LEU A 228 -11.78 -2.16 -12.63
CA LEU A 228 -11.76 -0.72 -12.35
C LEU A 228 -12.89 0.03 -13.07
N PHE A 229 -13.11 -0.25 -14.35
CA PHE A 229 -13.91 0.59 -15.24
C PHE A 229 -15.11 -0.13 -15.86
N GLY A 230 -15.28 -1.42 -15.62
CA GLY A 230 -16.42 -2.20 -16.08
C GLY A 230 -17.71 -1.87 -15.33
N LYS A 231 -18.72 -2.69 -15.52
CA LYS A 231 -20.03 -2.50 -14.84
C LYS A 231 -19.88 -2.62 -13.32
N TRP A 232 -20.66 -1.82 -12.61
CA TRP A 232 -20.77 -1.93 -11.16
C TRP A 232 -21.60 -3.16 -10.80
N SER A 233 -21.15 -3.89 -9.81
CA SER A 233 -21.96 -4.95 -9.17
C SER A 233 -22.91 -4.32 -8.14
N ASN A 234 -24.00 -5.03 -7.82
CA ASN A 234 -24.93 -4.60 -6.77
C ASN A 234 -24.21 -4.38 -5.41
N VAL A 235 -23.18 -5.18 -5.13
CA VAL A 235 -22.36 -5.04 -3.91
C VAL A 235 -21.58 -3.73 -3.92
N GLU A 236 -20.97 -3.37 -5.04
CA GLU A 236 -20.20 -2.11 -5.17
C GLU A 236 -21.13 -0.90 -5.09
N GLU A 237 -22.33 -0.97 -5.70
CA GLU A 237 -23.34 0.08 -5.60
C GLU A 237 -23.80 0.28 -4.15
N GLU A 238 -24.09 -0.79 -3.43
CA GLU A 238 -24.47 -0.72 -2.01
C GLU A 238 -23.30 -0.19 -1.14
N MET A 239 -22.08 -0.64 -1.38
CA MET A 239 -20.88 -0.10 -0.71
C MET A 239 -20.74 1.42 -0.94
N MET A 240 -21.01 1.88 -2.16
CA MET A 240 -20.96 3.31 -2.49
C MET A 240 -22.02 4.10 -1.76
N LYS A 241 -23.25 3.57 -1.70
CA LYS A 241 -24.38 4.20 -0.99
C LYS A 241 -24.08 4.30 0.50
N VAL A 242 -23.76 3.19 1.15
CA VAL A 242 -23.42 3.14 2.59
C VAL A 242 -22.23 4.03 2.91
N GLY A 243 -21.20 4.02 2.05
CA GLY A 243 -20.04 4.88 2.23
C GLY A 243 -20.37 6.37 2.16
N LYS A 244 -21.25 6.79 1.24
CA LYS A 244 -21.72 8.19 1.16
C LYS A 244 -22.52 8.61 2.38
N GLU A 245 -23.37 7.73 2.91
CA GLU A 245 -24.14 7.99 4.13
C GLU A 245 -23.19 8.18 5.32
N ARG A 246 -22.24 7.25 5.49
CA ARG A 246 -21.23 7.34 6.54
C ARG A 246 -20.38 8.63 6.46
N LEU A 247 -19.96 9.02 5.26
CA LEU A 247 -19.21 10.27 5.08
C LEU A 247 -20.03 11.50 5.50
N LYS A 248 -21.33 11.53 5.17
CA LYS A 248 -22.23 12.61 5.60
C LYS A 248 -22.39 12.66 7.12
N GLU A 249 -22.42 11.51 7.78
CA GLU A 249 -22.48 11.43 9.26
C GLU A 249 -21.21 12.03 9.86
N PHE A 250 -20.03 11.63 9.37
CA PHE A 250 -18.76 12.20 9.83
C PHE A 250 -18.65 13.71 9.61
N TYR A 251 -19.12 14.24 8.47
CA TYR A 251 -19.13 15.68 8.25
C TYR A 251 -19.97 16.42 9.29
N LYS A 252 -21.14 15.87 9.68
CA LYS A 252 -21.96 16.44 10.76
C LYS A 252 -21.28 16.36 12.11
N GLU A 253 -20.72 15.21 12.46
CA GLU A 253 -20.03 14.98 13.72
C GLU A 253 -18.77 15.86 13.87
N ASN A 254 -18.01 16.03 12.81
CA ASN A 254 -16.80 16.83 12.78
C ASN A 254 -17.06 18.34 12.54
N ASN A 255 -18.33 18.81 12.52
CA ASN A 255 -18.71 20.19 12.19
C ASN A 255 -18.13 20.70 10.86
N ARG A 256 -18.02 19.82 9.87
CA ARG A 256 -17.46 20.11 8.53
C ARG A 256 -18.53 20.04 7.43
N GLY A 257 -19.79 20.04 7.82
CA GLY A 257 -20.90 20.07 6.89
C GLY A 257 -21.19 21.51 6.45
N ASP A 258 -20.83 21.76 5.21
CA ASP A 258 -21.66 22.38 4.15
C ASP A 258 -20.90 22.35 2.84
#